data_30483d47096db0e419e21acc3afcbbf7
#
_entry.id   30483d47096db0e419e21acc3afcbbf7
#
_cell.length_a   1.000
_cell.length_b   1.000
_cell.length_c   1.000
_cell.angle_alpha   90.00
_cell.angle_beta   90.00
_cell.angle_gamma   90.00
#
_symmetry.space_group_name_H-M   'P 1'
#
loop_
_entity.id
_entity.type
_entity.pdbx_description
1 polymer ?
#
loop_
_entity_poly.entity_id
_entity_poly.type
_entity_poly.pdbx_seq_one_letter_code
_entity_poly.pdbx_strand_id
1 'polypeptide(L)'
;MKKEILNGTRIPYELSVEELSKMLSSPIMKDFSLACEALSYKNDITAYEAMKPFINDKDKYRRLYILKTIFRHPNAAELVDFLENAISSDDLLFVDNGLIVISEYKIKVSDSLLLSVVDKHLPKLYTAVRSLTTLEICEENYSKLVALFTRAEQCSQKEFIGEVLADKYLPSKSKELFELFSCDKFAKIRLLAIKVAKKYGYDLSVFLFDEDGHVRNLANKI
;
A
#
# COMPACT_ATOMS: atom_id res chain seq x y z
N MET A 1 -2.77 -15.76 -1.45
CA MET A 1 -2.56 -17.23 -1.30
C MET A 1 -2.88 -17.62 0.13
N LYS A 2 -3.70 -18.64 0.32
CA LYS A 2 -4.13 -19.14 1.63
C LYS A 2 -2.95 -19.81 2.35
N LYS A 3 -2.63 -19.36 3.58
CA LYS A 3 -1.57 -19.97 4.38
C LYS A 3 -2.07 -21.30 4.98
N GLU A 4 -1.21 -22.31 5.05
CA GLU A 4 -1.57 -23.57 5.71
C GLU A 4 -1.13 -23.60 7.17
N ILE A 5 -0.04 -22.89 7.48
CA ILE A 5 0.60 -22.89 8.80
C ILE A 5 0.78 -21.44 9.28
N LEU A 6 0.47 -21.20 10.54
CA LEU A 6 0.74 -19.96 11.25
C LEU A 6 1.54 -20.28 12.53
N ASN A 7 2.74 -19.70 12.66
CA ASN A 7 3.62 -19.92 13.81
C ASN A 7 3.82 -21.41 14.17
N GLY A 8 4.07 -22.25 13.15
CA GLY A 8 4.31 -23.68 13.30
C GLY A 8 3.05 -24.52 13.58
N THR A 9 1.86 -23.94 13.49
CA THR A 9 0.58 -24.64 13.74
C THR A 9 -0.30 -24.57 12.50
N ARG A 10 -0.91 -25.69 12.15
CA ARG A 10 -1.89 -25.75 11.05
C ARG A 10 -3.08 -24.86 11.35
N ILE A 11 -3.49 -24.08 10.37
CA ILE A 11 -4.66 -23.20 10.50
C ILE A 11 -5.92 -24.06 10.34
N PRO A 12 -6.88 -24.00 11.28
CA PRO A 12 -8.04 -24.89 11.33
C PRO A 12 -9.16 -24.39 10.40
N TYR A 13 -8.94 -24.38 9.10
CA TYR A 13 -9.93 -23.93 8.10
C TYR A 13 -11.19 -24.80 8.03
N GLU A 14 -11.08 -26.04 8.48
CA GLU A 14 -12.17 -27.03 8.53
C GLU A 14 -13.20 -26.74 9.62
N LEU A 15 -12.82 -26.02 10.68
CA LEU A 15 -13.74 -25.70 11.77
C LEU A 15 -14.88 -24.77 11.32
N SER A 16 -16.04 -24.93 11.92
CA SER A 16 -17.20 -24.06 11.75
C SER A 16 -16.93 -22.63 12.23
N VAL A 17 -17.76 -21.66 11.79
CA VAL A 17 -17.66 -20.27 12.31
C VAL A 17 -17.92 -20.25 13.83
N GLU A 18 -18.83 -21.08 14.34
CA GLU A 18 -19.13 -21.16 15.77
C GLU A 18 -17.91 -21.64 16.58
N GLU A 19 -17.23 -22.69 16.14
CA GLU A 19 -16.02 -23.21 16.80
C GLU A 19 -14.89 -22.18 16.78
N LEU A 20 -14.66 -21.53 15.64
CA LEU A 20 -13.66 -20.48 15.50
C LEU A 20 -13.99 -19.25 16.36
N SER A 21 -15.28 -18.90 16.51
CA SER A 21 -15.73 -17.81 17.38
C SER A 21 -15.42 -18.09 18.86
N LYS A 22 -15.54 -19.34 19.28
CA LYS A 22 -15.11 -19.76 20.65
C LYS A 22 -13.59 -19.58 20.82
N MET A 23 -12.79 -19.86 19.78
CA MET A 23 -11.34 -19.64 19.80
C MET A 23 -10.97 -18.15 19.86
N LEU A 24 -11.77 -17.23 19.25
CA LEU A 24 -11.56 -15.80 19.41
C LEU A 24 -11.70 -15.32 20.87
N SER A 25 -12.50 -16.02 21.67
CA SER A 25 -12.68 -15.72 23.10
C SER A 25 -11.59 -16.32 24.01
N SER A 26 -10.69 -17.14 23.46
CA SER A 26 -9.58 -17.74 24.20
C SER A 26 -8.62 -16.66 24.74
N PRO A 27 -8.12 -16.76 25.97
CA PRO A 27 -7.06 -15.88 26.47
C PRO A 27 -5.70 -16.14 25.78
N ILE A 28 -5.59 -17.25 25.07
CA ILE A 28 -4.34 -17.67 24.40
C ILE A 28 -4.26 -16.98 23.04
N MET A 29 -3.25 -16.13 22.86
CA MET A 29 -3.04 -15.37 21.63
C MET A 29 -2.88 -16.25 20.39
N LYS A 30 -2.32 -17.45 20.56
CA LYS A 30 -2.19 -18.43 19.48
C LYS A 30 -3.55 -18.86 18.94
N ASP A 31 -4.50 -19.19 19.81
CA ASP A 31 -5.86 -19.61 19.41
C ASP A 31 -6.56 -18.46 18.70
N PHE A 32 -6.49 -17.26 19.28
CA PHE A 32 -7.03 -16.05 18.69
C PHE A 32 -6.50 -15.80 17.26
N SER A 33 -5.18 -15.87 17.09
CA SER A 33 -4.55 -15.61 15.78
C SER A 33 -4.92 -16.67 14.73
N LEU A 34 -5.02 -17.96 15.13
CA LEU A 34 -5.46 -19.03 14.26
C LEU A 34 -6.92 -18.85 13.84
N ALA A 35 -7.79 -18.46 14.78
CA ALA A 35 -9.20 -18.20 14.50
C ALA A 35 -9.38 -17.01 13.55
N CYS A 36 -8.68 -15.89 13.79
CA CYS A 36 -8.70 -14.73 12.87
C CYS A 36 -8.29 -15.12 11.46
N GLU A 37 -7.19 -15.87 11.31
CA GLU A 37 -6.72 -16.30 10.00
C GLU A 37 -7.73 -17.22 9.32
N ALA A 38 -8.32 -18.20 10.04
CA ALA A 38 -9.31 -19.11 9.48
C ALA A 38 -10.60 -18.38 9.07
N LEU A 39 -11.14 -17.53 9.97
CA LEU A 39 -12.37 -16.76 9.71
C LEU A 39 -12.22 -15.79 8.54
N SER A 40 -11.04 -15.18 8.36
CA SER A 40 -10.79 -14.23 7.28
C SER A 40 -10.92 -14.81 5.87
N TYR A 41 -10.92 -16.14 5.74
CA TYR A 41 -11.13 -16.84 4.46
C TYR A 41 -12.52 -17.46 4.30
N LYS A 42 -13.40 -17.28 5.29
CA LYS A 42 -14.80 -17.69 5.15
C LYS A 42 -15.61 -16.53 4.57
N ASN A 43 -16.24 -16.76 3.43
CA ASN A 43 -17.08 -15.75 2.75
C ASN A 43 -18.47 -15.59 3.42
N ASP A 44 -18.57 -15.94 4.68
CA ASP A 44 -19.82 -15.90 5.45
C ASP A 44 -19.86 -14.62 6.29
N ILE A 45 -20.96 -13.89 6.23
CA ILE A 45 -21.18 -12.68 7.02
C ILE A 45 -21.01 -12.96 8.53
N THR A 46 -21.36 -14.14 9.00
CA THR A 46 -21.21 -14.52 10.39
C THR A 46 -19.75 -14.58 10.83
N ALA A 47 -18.83 -14.91 9.92
CA ALA A 47 -17.39 -14.86 10.19
C ALA A 47 -16.89 -13.42 10.38
N TYR A 48 -17.39 -12.49 9.56
CA TYR A 48 -17.10 -11.07 9.70
C TYR A 48 -17.63 -10.52 11.02
N GLU A 49 -18.92 -10.78 11.33
CA GLU A 49 -19.56 -10.32 12.56
C GLU A 49 -18.89 -10.91 13.82
N ALA A 50 -18.36 -12.12 13.74
CA ALA A 50 -17.57 -12.70 14.83
C ALA A 50 -16.26 -11.96 15.11
N MET A 51 -15.60 -11.45 14.05
CA MET A 51 -14.33 -10.73 14.18
C MET A 51 -14.50 -9.24 14.54
N LYS A 52 -15.57 -8.60 14.09
CA LYS A 52 -15.81 -7.17 14.21
C LYS A 52 -15.71 -6.59 15.63
N PRO A 53 -16.22 -7.24 16.71
CA PRO A 53 -16.09 -6.71 18.07
C PRO A 53 -14.63 -6.48 18.52
N PHE A 54 -13.68 -7.23 17.97
CA PHE A 54 -12.28 -7.17 18.36
C PHE A 54 -11.49 -6.00 17.74
N ILE A 55 -12.11 -5.19 16.88
CA ILE A 55 -11.50 -3.92 16.43
C ILE A 55 -11.24 -2.97 17.61
N ASN A 56 -12.04 -3.10 18.70
CA ASN A 56 -11.95 -2.32 19.92
C ASN A 56 -11.43 -3.13 21.13
N ASP A 57 -10.80 -4.30 20.89
CA ASP A 57 -10.24 -5.11 21.98
C ASP A 57 -9.22 -4.29 22.80
N LYS A 58 -9.17 -4.54 24.12
CA LYS A 58 -8.21 -3.87 25.00
C LYS A 58 -6.77 -4.27 24.69
N ASP A 59 -6.56 -5.50 24.23
CA ASP A 59 -5.25 -6.02 23.82
C ASP A 59 -4.89 -5.47 22.43
N LYS A 60 -3.81 -4.68 22.37
CA LYS A 60 -3.31 -4.11 21.11
C LYS A 60 -2.90 -5.17 20.09
N TYR A 61 -2.40 -6.32 20.52
CA TYR A 61 -1.98 -7.38 19.58
C TYR A 61 -3.18 -8.07 18.95
N ARG A 62 -4.29 -8.20 19.70
CA ARG A 62 -5.57 -8.68 19.14
C ARG A 62 -6.09 -7.70 18.09
N ARG A 63 -6.14 -6.38 18.40
CA ARG A 63 -6.51 -5.37 17.41
C ARG A 63 -5.62 -5.42 16.16
N LEU A 64 -4.31 -5.63 16.34
CA LEU A 64 -3.37 -5.74 15.22
C LEU A 64 -3.64 -6.96 14.35
N TYR A 65 -3.98 -8.11 14.93
CA TYR A 65 -4.38 -9.30 14.19
C TYR A 65 -5.68 -9.09 13.40
N ILE A 66 -6.66 -8.45 14.03
CA ILE A 66 -7.91 -8.07 13.35
C ILE A 66 -7.60 -7.14 12.17
N LEU A 67 -6.81 -6.10 12.38
CA LEU A 67 -6.40 -5.19 11.29
C LEU A 67 -5.83 -5.94 10.09
N LYS A 68 -4.98 -6.94 10.32
CA LYS A 68 -4.35 -7.74 9.25
C LYS A 68 -5.29 -8.69 8.53
N THR A 69 -6.38 -9.09 9.14
CA THR A 69 -7.18 -10.23 8.68
C THR A 69 -8.58 -9.86 8.24
N ILE A 70 -9.26 -8.94 8.93
CA ILE A 70 -10.66 -8.62 8.71
C ILE A 70 -10.91 -8.03 7.31
N PHE A 71 -9.95 -7.27 6.76
CA PHE A 71 -10.08 -6.64 5.44
C PHE A 71 -10.00 -7.60 4.25
N ARG A 72 -9.79 -8.88 4.49
CA ARG A 72 -10.02 -9.94 3.47
C ARG A 72 -11.50 -10.17 3.21
N HIS A 73 -12.34 -9.81 4.17
CA HIS A 73 -13.78 -9.98 4.04
C HIS A 73 -14.40 -8.81 3.26
N PRO A 74 -15.29 -9.05 2.28
CA PRO A 74 -15.88 -7.99 1.46
C PRO A 74 -16.66 -6.94 2.25
N ASN A 75 -17.26 -7.32 3.39
CA ASN A 75 -17.99 -6.40 4.26
C ASN A 75 -17.08 -5.44 5.06
N ALA A 76 -15.77 -5.68 5.10
CA ALA A 76 -14.86 -4.83 5.86
C ALA A 76 -14.67 -3.43 5.26
N ALA A 77 -15.20 -3.16 4.05
CA ALA A 77 -15.20 -1.81 3.47
C ALA A 77 -15.89 -0.76 4.38
N GLU A 78 -16.80 -1.18 5.27
CA GLU A 78 -17.42 -0.29 6.27
C GLU A 78 -16.49 0.11 7.42
N LEU A 79 -15.34 -0.57 7.59
CA LEU A 79 -14.36 -0.33 8.66
C LEU A 79 -13.28 0.69 8.27
N VAL A 80 -13.58 1.61 7.34
CA VAL A 80 -12.61 2.63 6.91
C VAL A 80 -12.11 3.46 8.09
N ASP A 81 -13.01 3.87 8.99
CA ASP A 81 -12.64 4.65 10.19
C ASP A 81 -11.63 3.90 11.09
N PHE A 82 -11.80 2.58 11.24
CA PHE A 82 -10.84 1.76 11.99
C PHE A 82 -9.45 1.77 11.31
N LEU A 83 -9.42 1.68 9.99
CA LEU A 83 -8.20 1.72 9.21
C LEU A 83 -7.53 3.10 9.27
N GLU A 84 -8.30 4.18 9.13
CA GLU A 84 -7.82 5.56 9.26
C GLU A 84 -7.24 5.85 10.65
N ASN A 85 -7.91 5.36 11.71
CA ASN A 85 -7.38 5.43 13.07
C ASN A 85 -6.08 4.64 13.23
N ALA A 86 -5.96 3.47 12.59
CA ALA A 86 -4.74 2.67 12.63
C ALA A 86 -3.55 3.39 11.99
N ILE A 87 -3.73 3.98 10.80
CA ILE A 87 -2.65 4.72 10.11
C ILE A 87 -2.32 6.07 10.75
N SER A 88 -3.25 6.63 11.54
CA SER A 88 -3.05 7.87 12.29
C SER A 88 -2.40 7.64 13.67
N SER A 89 -2.19 6.39 14.04
CA SER A 89 -1.62 6.01 15.35
C SER A 89 -0.16 6.46 15.50
N ASP A 90 0.28 6.71 16.72
CA ASP A 90 1.71 6.88 17.04
C ASP A 90 2.45 5.53 17.11
N ASP A 91 1.75 4.41 17.17
CA ASP A 91 2.35 3.06 17.12
C ASP A 91 2.65 2.66 15.68
N LEU A 92 3.94 2.64 15.31
CA LEU A 92 4.41 2.30 13.97
C LEU A 92 3.94 0.93 13.47
N LEU A 93 3.64 -0.02 14.37
CA LEU A 93 3.10 -1.32 13.97
C LEU A 93 1.69 -1.17 13.38
N PHE A 94 0.85 -0.30 13.94
CA PHE A 94 -0.47 -0.03 13.39
C PHE A 94 -0.38 0.73 12.08
N VAL A 95 0.47 1.75 12.01
CA VAL A 95 0.70 2.53 10.79
C VAL A 95 1.15 1.62 9.64
N ASP A 96 2.20 0.83 9.86
CA ASP A 96 2.76 -0.04 8.84
C ASP A 96 1.74 -1.07 8.33
N ASN A 97 1.06 -1.75 9.26
CA ASN A 97 0.06 -2.75 8.87
C ASN A 97 -1.20 -2.13 8.24
N GLY A 98 -1.61 -0.94 8.67
CA GLY A 98 -2.69 -0.21 8.03
C GLY A 98 -2.36 0.17 6.58
N LEU A 99 -1.15 0.66 6.32
CA LEU A 99 -0.68 0.98 4.97
C LEU A 99 -0.55 -0.28 4.08
N ILE A 100 -0.14 -1.41 4.65
CA ILE A 100 -0.16 -2.70 3.95
C ILE A 100 -1.58 -3.07 3.54
N VAL A 101 -2.55 -2.98 4.46
CA VAL A 101 -3.96 -3.27 4.21
C VAL A 101 -4.51 -2.38 3.09
N ILE A 102 -4.26 -1.06 3.14
CA ILE A 102 -4.65 -0.12 2.09
C ILE A 102 -4.10 -0.56 0.73
N SER A 103 -2.81 -0.88 0.68
CA SER A 103 -2.13 -1.28 -0.56
C SER A 103 -2.65 -2.62 -1.10
N GLU A 104 -2.82 -3.61 -0.23
CA GLU A 104 -3.15 -5.00 -0.60
C GLU A 104 -4.61 -5.13 -1.04
N TYR A 105 -5.54 -4.52 -0.29
CA TYR A 105 -6.97 -4.63 -0.54
C TYR A 105 -7.56 -3.45 -1.30
N LYS A 106 -6.72 -2.46 -1.68
CA LYS A 106 -7.14 -1.25 -2.41
C LYS A 106 -8.26 -0.48 -1.69
N ILE A 107 -8.19 -0.44 -0.36
CA ILE A 107 -9.16 0.30 0.45
C ILE A 107 -8.94 1.79 0.25
N LYS A 108 -10.01 2.50 -0.09
CA LYS A 108 -9.99 3.94 -0.22
C LYS A 108 -10.14 4.58 1.16
N VAL A 109 -9.13 5.32 1.57
CA VAL A 109 -9.13 6.20 2.74
C VAL A 109 -9.04 7.66 2.28
N SER A 110 -9.16 8.61 3.20
CA SER A 110 -8.98 10.03 2.88
C SER A 110 -7.61 10.29 2.24
N ASP A 111 -7.60 10.87 1.03
CA ASP A 111 -6.36 11.18 0.29
C ASP A 111 -5.45 12.13 1.07
N SER A 112 -6.03 13.13 1.75
CA SER A 112 -5.27 14.09 2.56
C SER A 112 -4.60 13.41 3.76
N LEU A 113 -5.32 12.50 4.42
CA LEU A 113 -4.76 11.70 5.51
C LEU A 113 -3.65 10.79 5.00
N LEU A 114 -3.89 10.03 3.93
CA LEU A 114 -2.90 9.12 3.37
C LEU A 114 -1.61 9.84 2.99
N LEU A 115 -1.70 10.97 2.29
CA LEU A 115 -0.55 11.79 1.92
C LEU A 115 0.21 12.30 3.15
N SER A 116 -0.50 12.78 4.18
CA SER A 116 0.10 13.23 5.44
C SER A 116 0.86 12.11 6.16
N VAL A 117 0.26 10.92 6.22
CA VAL A 117 0.88 9.74 6.86
C VAL A 117 2.12 9.29 6.08
N VAL A 118 2.03 9.22 4.75
CA VAL A 118 3.17 8.87 3.90
C VAL A 118 4.29 9.90 4.04
N ASP A 119 3.96 11.18 4.07
CA ASP A 119 4.93 12.28 4.25
C ASP A 119 5.68 12.14 5.58
N LYS A 120 4.95 11.92 6.68
CA LYS A 120 5.51 11.75 8.03
C LYS A 120 6.43 10.52 8.13
N HIS A 121 6.10 9.45 7.43
CA HIS A 121 6.74 8.15 7.61
C HIS A 121 7.64 7.72 6.44
N LEU A 122 7.74 8.51 5.37
CA LEU A 122 8.54 8.21 4.18
C LEU A 122 9.96 7.70 4.48
N PRO A 123 10.73 8.31 5.42
CA PRO A 123 12.09 7.85 5.71
C PRO A 123 12.15 6.49 6.41
N LYS A 124 11.06 6.03 7.04
CA LYS A 124 11.05 4.87 7.94
C LYS A 124 10.30 3.66 7.36
N LEU A 125 9.23 3.90 6.57
CA LEU A 125 8.32 2.85 6.13
C LEU A 125 8.29 2.75 4.61
N TYR A 126 8.92 1.71 4.07
CA TYR A 126 8.83 1.40 2.64
C TYR A 126 7.39 1.12 2.19
N THR A 127 6.59 0.50 3.05
CA THR A 127 5.17 0.19 2.81
C THR A 127 4.31 1.43 2.60
N ALA A 128 4.73 2.58 3.17
CA ALA A 128 4.02 3.84 3.03
C ALA A 128 3.79 4.21 1.55
N VAL A 129 4.82 4.12 0.71
CA VAL A 129 4.71 4.51 -0.70
C VAL A 129 3.80 3.58 -1.51
N ARG A 130 3.67 2.31 -1.15
CA ARG A 130 2.81 1.35 -1.87
C ARG A 130 1.32 1.68 -1.73
N SER A 131 0.91 2.30 -0.63
CA SER A 131 -0.46 2.72 -0.40
C SER A 131 -0.91 3.85 -1.32
N LEU A 132 0.03 4.63 -1.87
CA LEU A 132 -0.25 5.72 -2.82
C LEU A 132 -0.96 5.27 -4.10
N THR A 133 -0.93 3.97 -4.42
CA THR A 133 -1.67 3.41 -5.56
C THR A 133 -3.19 3.59 -5.46
N THR A 134 -3.72 3.88 -4.27
CA THR A 134 -5.16 4.12 -4.04
C THR A 134 -5.57 5.59 -4.20
N LEU A 135 -4.61 6.53 -4.28
CA LEU A 135 -4.90 7.96 -4.43
C LEU A 135 -5.66 8.27 -5.71
N GLU A 136 -6.55 9.24 -5.64
CA GLU A 136 -7.08 9.93 -6.81
C GLU A 136 -6.19 11.11 -7.16
N ILE A 137 -5.90 11.30 -8.46
CA ILE A 137 -5.05 12.38 -8.91
C ILE A 137 -5.89 13.60 -9.28
N CYS A 138 -5.76 14.65 -8.47
CA CYS A 138 -6.18 16.01 -8.73
C CYS A 138 -4.94 16.93 -8.66
N GLU A 139 -5.08 18.20 -9.00
CA GLU A 139 -3.96 19.17 -8.95
C GLU A 139 -3.27 19.23 -7.59
N GLU A 140 -4.06 19.21 -6.50
CA GLU A 140 -3.52 19.27 -5.14
C GLU A 140 -2.70 18.03 -4.80
N ASN A 141 -3.26 16.84 -5.06
CA ASN A 141 -2.59 15.57 -4.78
C ASN A 141 -1.35 15.37 -5.66
N TYR A 142 -1.42 15.80 -6.93
CA TYR A 142 -0.27 15.79 -7.84
C TYR A 142 0.89 16.61 -7.27
N SER A 143 0.64 17.84 -6.84
CA SER A 143 1.66 18.73 -6.29
C SER A 143 2.31 18.14 -5.03
N LYS A 144 1.52 17.51 -4.15
CA LYS A 144 2.01 16.82 -2.95
C LYS A 144 2.86 15.59 -3.32
N LEU A 145 2.44 14.81 -4.34
CA LEU A 145 3.21 13.66 -4.81
C LEU A 145 4.55 14.08 -5.44
N VAL A 146 4.59 15.16 -6.21
CA VAL A 146 5.84 15.72 -6.75
C VAL A 146 6.77 16.15 -5.61
N ALA A 147 6.26 16.79 -4.58
CA ALA A 147 7.04 17.16 -3.40
C ALA A 147 7.60 15.92 -2.67
N LEU A 148 6.79 14.88 -2.47
CA LEU A 148 7.23 13.59 -1.90
C LEU A 148 8.31 12.93 -2.76
N PHE A 149 8.13 12.89 -4.08
CA PHE A 149 9.10 12.36 -5.03
C PHE A 149 10.44 13.08 -4.94
N THR A 150 10.41 14.43 -4.94
CA THR A 150 11.62 15.25 -4.88
C THR A 150 12.39 15.04 -3.58
N ARG A 151 11.69 14.82 -2.47
CA ARG A 151 12.27 14.63 -1.14
C ARG A 151 12.71 13.20 -0.86
N ALA A 152 12.20 12.20 -1.62
CA ALA A 152 12.60 10.82 -1.45
C ALA A 152 14.09 10.61 -1.79
N GLU A 153 14.84 10.06 -0.85
CA GLU A 153 16.29 9.84 -0.99
C GLU A 153 16.64 8.45 -1.53
N GLN A 154 15.81 7.45 -1.19
CA GLN A 154 16.03 6.06 -1.60
C GLN A 154 15.46 5.81 -3.00
N CYS A 155 16.26 5.16 -3.85
CA CYS A 155 15.86 4.83 -5.22
C CYS A 155 14.53 4.10 -5.28
N SER A 156 14.30 3.11 -4.42
CA SER A 156 13.07 2.31 -4.40
C SER A 156 11.81 3.11 -4.02
N GLN A 157 11.93 4.05 -3.08
CA GLN A 157 10.82 4.94 -2.73
C GLN A 157 10.50 5.87 -3.88
N LYS A 158 11.56 6.47 -4.47
CA LYS A 158 11.45 7.39 -5.59
C LYS A 158 10.87 6.71 -6.83
N GLU A 159 11.30 5.49 -7.12
CA GLU A 159 10.77 4.65 -8.19
C GLU A 159 9.25 4.43 -8.01
N PHE A 160 8.82 4.04 -6.82
CA PHE A 160 7.41 3.78 -6.54
C PHE A 160 6.52 5.03 -6.67
N ILE A 161 6.95 6.16 -6.10
CA ILE A 161 6.22 7.44 -6.22
C ILE A 161 6.22 7.87 -7.69
N GLY A 162 7.35 7.71 -8.38
CA GLY A 162 7.49 8.01 -9.81
C GLY A 162 6.57 7.15 -10.68
N GLU A 163 6.41 5.86 -10.39
CA GLU A 163 5.45 4.99 -11.07
C GLU A 163 4.01 5.46 -10.88
N VAL A 164 3.61 5.82 -9.65
CA VAL A 164 2.27 6.37 -9.38
C VAL A 164 2.05 7.67 -10.16
N LEU A 165 3.04 8.55 -10.18
CA LEU A 165 3.00 9.78 -10.99
C LEU A 165 2.92 9.47 -12.48
N ALA A 166 3.72 8.52 -13.00
CA ALA A 166 3.73 8.14 -14.41
C ALA A 166 2.45 7.44 -14.87
N ASP A 167 1.77 6.72 -13.99
CA ASP A 167 0.55 5.98 -14.31
C ASP A 167 -0.73 6.82 -14.16
N LYS A 168 -0.76 7.75 -13.20
CA LYS A 168 -1.97 8.47 -12.79
C LYS A 168 -1.92 9.98 -13.00
N TYR A 169 -0.86 10.52 -13.64
CA TYR A 169 -0.71 11.97 -13.80
C TYR A 169 -1.79 12.64 -14.64
N LEU A 170 -1.91 13.96 -14.44
CA LEU A 170 -2.76 14.79 -15.26
C LEU A 170 -2.09 15.01 -16.64
N PRO A 171 -2.79 14.82 -17.76
CA PRO A 171 -2.22 15.04 -19.11
C PRO A 171 -1.55 16.41 -19.28
N SER A 172 -2.10 17.46 -18.64
CA SER A 172 -1.53 18.81 -18.61
C SER A 172 -0.15 18.90 -17.95
N LYS A 173 0.21 17.91 -17.11
CA LYS A 173 1.48 17.84 -16.35
C LYS A 173 2.52 16.93 -16.98
N SER A 174 2.23 16.35 -18.15
CA SER A 174 3.12 15.36 -18.79
C SER A 174 4.51 15.90 -19.10
N LYS A 175 4.61 17.16 -19.54
CA LYS A 175 5.89 17.79 -19.84
C LYS A 175 6.71 18.07 -18.59
N GLU A 176 6.07 18.62 -17.56
CA GLU A 176 6.70 18.85 -16.25
C GLU A 176 7.25 17.53 -15.66
N LEU A 177 6.44 16.47 -15.75
CA LEU A 177 6.84 15.16 -15.26
C LEU A 177 7.99 14.54 -16.06
N PHE A 178 7.97 14.70 -17.40
CA PHE A 178 9.07 14.28 -18.26
C PHE A 178 10.37 14.98 -17.88
N GLU A 179 10.36 16.30 -17.73
CA GLU A 179 11.53 17.10 -17.36
C GLU A 179 12.05 16.68 -15.97
N LEU A 180 11.14 16.52 -14.98
CA LEU A 180 11.48 16.08 -13.63
C LEU A 180 12.20 14.71 -13.61
N PHE A 181 11.70 13.75 -14.38
CA PHE A 181 12.26 12.41 -14.41
C PHE A 181 13.54 12.31 -15.24
N SER A 182 13.65 13.10 -16.31
CA SER A 182 14.82 13.07 -17.21
C SER A 182 16.12 13.46 -16.53
N CYS A 183 16.05 14.36 -15.55
CA CYS A 183 17.22 14.88 -14.83
C CYS A 183 17.53 14.10 -13.54
N ASP A 184 16.82 13.01 -13.26
CA ASP A 184 17.04 12.29 -12.01
C ASP A 184 18.35 11.49 -12.00
N LYS A 185 19.02 11.45 -10.85
CA LYS A 185 20.27 10.69 -10.65
C LYS A 185 20.10 9.17 -10.80
N PHE A 186 18.88 8.65 -10.63
CA PHE A 186 18.62 7.21 -10.72
C PHE A 186 18.15 6.81 -12.12
N ALA A 187 18.85 5.88 -12.75
CA ALA A 187 18.51 5.34 -14.09
C ALA A 187 17.07 4.83 -14.16
N LYS A 188 16.57 4.18 -13.10
CA LYS A 188 15.19 3.70 -13.02
C LYS A 188 14.16 4.83 -13.19
N ILE A 189 14.45 6.02 -12.68
CA ILE A 189 13.57 7.18 -12.83
C ILE A 189 13.67 7.73 -14.24
N ARG A 190 14.87 7.79 -14.82
CA ARG A 190 15.04 8.20 -16.22
C ARG A 190 14.34 7.23 -17.20
N LEU A 191 14.20 5.95 -16.86
CA LEU A 191 13.36 5.01 -17.62
C LEU A 191 11.86 5.38 -17.56
N LEU A 192 11.36 5.93 -16.44
CA LEU A 192 10.00 6.46 -16.37
C LEU A 192 9.81 7.70 -17.27
N ALA A 193 10.83 8.55 -17.40
CA ALA A 193 10.79 9.67 -18.35
C ALA A 193 10.57 9.17 -19.79
N ILE A 194 11.29 8.12 -20.20
CA ILE A 194 11.11 7.49 -21.51
C ILE A 194 9.68 6.96 -21.69
N LYS A 195 9.10 6.34 -20.63
CA LYS A 195 7.69 5.87 -20.65
C LYS A 195 6.71 7.03 -20.90
N VAL A 196 6.92 8.17 -20.24
CA VAL A 196 6.10 9.38 -20.44
C VAL A 196 6.32 9.94 -21.85
N ALA A 197 7.56 10.05 -22.30
CA ALA A 197 7.90 10.57 -23.63
C ALA A 197 7.27 9.75 -24.76
N LYS A 198 7.29 8.42 -24.67
CA LYS A 198 6.62 7.53 -25.64
C LYS A 198 5.14 7.85 -25.80
N LYS A 199 4.46 8.13 -24.70
CA LYS A 199 3.02 8.37 -24.70
C LYS A 199 2.65 9.72 -25.32
N TYR A 200 3.56 10.73 -25.21
CA TYR A 200 3.28 12.11 -25.62
C TYR A 200 4.16 12.62 -26.78
N GLY A 201 5.06 11.78 -27.29
CA GLY A 201 5.90 12.12 -28.44
C GLY A 201 7.00 13.14 -28.11
N TYR A 202 7.54 13.10 -26.86
CA TYR A 202 8.67 13.96 -26.50
C TYR A 202 9.98 13.42 -27.06
N ASP A 203 10.92 14.34 -27.34
CA ASP A 203 12.24 14.02 -27.86
C ASP A 203 13.05 13.19 -26.86
N LEU A 204 13.58 12.06 -27.32
CA LEU A 204 14.39 11.14 -26.54
C LEU A 204 15.90 11.30 -26.78
N SER A 205 16.32 12.27 -27.58
CA SER A 205 17.73 12.48 -27.94
C SER A 205 18.64 12.62 -26.71
N VAL A 206 18.12 13.20 -25.64
CA VAL A 206 18.86 13.38 -24.37
C VAL A 206 19.30 12.05 -23.75
N PHE A 207 18.57 10.95 -24.00
CA PHE A 207 18.87 9.64 -23.45
C PHE A 207 19.77 8.78 -24.31
N LEU A 208 20.08 9.18 -25.55
CA LEU A 208 20.96 8.44 -26.45
C LEU A 208 22.40 8.36 -25.92
N PHE A 209 22.78 9.32 -25.09
CA PHE A 209 24.10 9.41 -24.44
C PHE A 209 24.05 9.25 -22.93
N ASP A 210 22.94 8.68 -22.41
CA ASP A 210 22.80 8.43 -20.96
C ASP A 210 23.94 7.55 -20.43
N GLU A 211 24.38 7.77 -19.20
CA GLU A 211 25.41 6.96 -18.56
C GLU A 211 25.01 5.49 -18.38
N ASP A 212 23.70 5.21 -18.21
CA ASP A 212 23.14 3.86 -18.03
C ASP A 212 22.80 3.22 -19.39
N GLY A 213 23.31 1.99 -19.57
CA GLY A 213 23.11 1.24 -20.83
C GLY A 213 21.66 0.82 -21.07
N HIS A 214 20.86 0.59 -20.02
CA HIS A 214 19.44 0.24 -20.20
C HIS A 214 18.63 1.45 -20.67
N VAL A 215 18.95 2.64 -20.15
CA VAL A 215 18.33 3.89 -20.57
C VAL A 215 18.65 4.16 -22.05
N ARG A 216 19.93 4.10 -22.46
CA ARG A 216 20.34 4.25 -23.87
C ARG A 216 19.63 3.25 -24.78
N ASN A 217 19.63 1.97 -24.39
CA ASN A 217 19.03 0.91 -25.20
C ASN A 217 17.52 1.08 -25.37
N LEU A 218 16.83 1.56 -24.33
CA LEU A 218 15.39 1.80 -24.42
C LEU A 218 15.08 3.01 -25.30
N ALA A 219 15.86 4.08 -25.21
CA ALA A 219 15.71 5.27 -26.06
C ALA A 219 15.96 4.99 -27.56
N ASN A 220 16.94 4.11 -27.87
CA ASN A 220 17.27 3.72 -29.25
C ASN A 220 16.26 2.77 -29.93
N LYS A 221 15.39 2.11 -29.16
CA LYS A 221 14.39 1.14 -29.66
C LYS A 221 13.07 1.79 -30.09
N ILE A 222 12.99 3.09 -30.04
CA ILE A 222 11.78 3.88 -30.26
C ILE A 222 11.96 4.75 -31.49
#